data_d78e0c681a874d583e569e9cfb5aec44
#
_entry.id   d78e0c681a874d583e569e9cfb5aec44
#
_cell.length_a   1.000
_cell.length_b   1.000
_cell.length_c   1.000
_cell.angle_alpha   90.00
_cell.angle_beta   90.00
_cell.angle_gamma   90.00
#
_symmetry.space_group_name_H-M   'P 1'
#
loop_
_entity.id
_entity.type
_entity.pdbx_description
1 polymer ?
#
loop_
_entity_poly.entity_id
_entity_poly.type
_entity_poly.pdbx_seq_one_letter_code
_entity_poly.pdbx_strand_id
1 'polypeptide(L)'
;MYKYLEISLVAILFMLVSCASATNNDPEQPDSNTEDSTKVKYTADYDDGATIFINVKIAIDRKGWNSQTPEFFKQKLKEQWDQINARFNNCDKKHLLKRKYIYKPDLDDIIVYDGCSYWGENGANMKSINQMDKNIFKLVVIYDFFYEGAENGEYGGGCGNDNGIGTILVINASDGMKNKYNDHFNQYTYRAITHELGHFRGVIDLYADVVEGKNNPINGEGYMPSHCLMNDYCYTPDEESSWSDYAIKIINKVGNKKQADLINELMYQDFADKMVIKTIKNGEPIDAKVNLYLATYSYDTWCNTVSKTPYCSYSIKNGSYNVDDLRALFFKNPVNKWDRRQVFLVEAVTTDGAKKYTWISDYMMHENGMDGNKTYEVKIDF
;
A
#
# COMPACT_ATOMS: atom_id res chain seq x y z
N MET A 1 6.15 23.32 -20.89
CA MET A 1 6.11 24.34 -19.82
C MET A 1 5.03 23.90 -18.83
N TYR A 2 5.39 22.98 -17.92
CA TYR A 2 4.47 22.36 -16.98
C TYR A 2 4.41 23.23 -15.73
N LYS A 3 3.24 23.77 -15.44
CA LYS A 3 2.94 24.37 -14.14
C LYS A 3 2.68 23.22 -13.17
N TYR A 4 3.66 22.93 -12.33
CA TYR A 4 3.44 22.08 -11.16
C TYR A 4 2.54 22.85 -10.20
N LEU A 5 1.37 22.30 -9.94
CA LEU A 5 0.59 22.62 -8.77
C LEU A 5 1.41 22.14 -7.57
N GLU A 6 1.81 23.06 -6.71
CA GLU A 6 2.28 22.71 -5.38
C GLU A 6 1.10 22.13 -4.60
N ILE A 7 0.99 20.83 -4.61
CA ILE A 7 0.14 20.12 -3.66
C ILE A 7 1.01 19.90 -2.45
N SER A 8 0.80 20.70 -1.42
CA SER A 8 1.36 20.46 -0.09
C SER A 8 0.73 19.17 0.45
N LEU A 9 1.44 18.06 0.27
CA LEU A 9 1.10 16.79 0.84
C LEU A 9 1.67 16.73 2.25
N VAL A 10 0.86 16.92 3.25
CA VAL A 10 1.13 16.36 4.57
C VAL A 10 0.53 14.97 4.57
N ALA A 11 1.27 14.02 4.12
CA ALA A 11 0.94 12.63 4.26
C ALA A 11 1.75 12.06 5.42
N ILE A 12 1.06 11.73 6.47
CA ILE A 12 1.23 10.56 7.29
C ILE A 12 2.64 10.31 7.82
N LEU A 13 2.95 10.98 8.89
CA LEU A 13 3.94 10.53 9.86
C LEU A 13 3.31 9.41 10.70
N PHE A 14 3.22 8.20 10.16
CA PHE A 14 2.79 7.03 10.94
C PHE A 14 3.53 5.78 10.50
N MET A 15 4.72 5.63 11.03
CA MET A 15 5.31 4.31 11.20
C MET A 15 6.05 4.27 12.54
N LEU A 16 5.83 3.16 13.23
CA LEU A 16 6.53 2.68 14.41
C LEU A 16 5.97 3.13 15.76
N VAL A 17 4.95 2.41 16.22
CA VAL A 17 4.93 1.99 17.62
C VAL A 17 4.71 0.48 17.65
N SER A 18 5.73 -0.23 18.08
CA SER A 18 5.68 -1.67 18.31
C SER A 18 4.79 -1.99 19.51
N CYS A 19 3.99 -3.02 19.36
CA CYS A 19 3.12 -3.56 20.36
C CYS A 19 3.90 -4.08 21.57
N ALA A 20 3.54 -3.60 22.75
CA ALA A 20 3.71 -4.33 24.00
C ALA A 20 2.32 -4.76 24.49
N SER A 21 2.15 -6.05 24.68
CA SER A 21 0.95 -6.65 25.22
C SER A 21 0.78 -6.34 26.71
N ALA A 22 -0.37 -5.83 27.10
CA ALA A 22 -0.81 -5.86 28.50
C ALA A 22 -2.23 -6.40 28.56
N THR A 23 -2.35 -7.51 29.26
CA THR A 23 -3.61 -8.12 29.67
C THR A 23 -4.18 -7.33 30.83
N ASN A 24 -5.42 -6.86 30.73
CA ASN A 24 -6.20 -6.46 31.88
C ASN A 24 -7.65 -6.94 31.74
N ASN A 25 -8.08 -7.69 32.73
CA ASN A 25 -9.47 -8.09 32.97
C ASN A 25 -10.23 -6.93 33.60
N ASP A 26 -11.39 -6.59 33.06
CA ASP A 26 -12.36 -5.74 33.76
C ASP A 26 -13.79 -6.25 33.55
N PRO A 27 -14.71 -6.02 34.53
CA PRO A 27 -15.89 -6.83 34.77
C PRO A 27 -17.10 -6.43 33.89
N GLU A 28 -17.98 -7.42 33.72
CA GLU A 28 -19.24 -7.40 33.00
C GLU A 28 -20.21 -6.31 33.48
N GLN A 29 -20.77 -5.56 32.52
CA GLN A 29 -21.98 -4.76 32.71
C GLN A 29 -23.19 -5.42 32.03
N PRO A 30 -24.42 -5.31 32.62
CA PRO A 30 -25.55 -6.12 32.19
C PRO A 30 -26.21 -5.63 30.89
N ASP A 31 -26.59 -6.62 30.08
CA ASP A 31 -27.35 -6.51 28.85
C ASP A 31 -28.71 -5.81 29.02
N SER A 32 -28.94 -4.82 28.16
CA SER A 32 -30.30 -4.38 27.82
C SER A 32 -30.57 -4.72 26.35
N ASN A 33 -31.00 -5.95 26.12
CA ASN A 33 -31.45 -6.40 24.79
C ASN A 33 -32.90 -5.97 24.55
N THR A 34 -33.07 -4.97 23.70
CA THR A 34 -34.24 -4.86 22.84
C THR A 34 -33.73 -4.93 21.40
N GLU A 35 -33.77 -6.11 20.80
CA GLU A 35 -33.42 -6.31 19.40
C GLU A 35 -34.42 -5.53 18.51
N ASP A 36 -33.92 -4.50 17.85
CA ASP A 36 -34.62 -3.86 16.74
C ASP A 36 -34.58 -4.82 15.53
N SER A 37 -35.71 -5.46 15.25
CA SER A 37 -35.84 -6.52 14.23
C SER A 37 -35.68 -6.03 12.78
N THR A 38 -35.35 -4.73 12.57
CA THR A 38 -35.18 -4.13 11.23
C THR A 38 -33.71 -4.04 10.78
N LYS A 39 -32.76 -4.30 11.68
CA LYS A 39 -31.33 -4.23 11.32
C LYS A 39 -30.90 -5.42 10.48
N VAL A 40 -30.16 -5.16 9.42
CA VAL A 40 -29.53 -6.20 8.60
C VAL A 40 -28.59 -7.02 9.48
N LYS A 41 -28.82 -8.31 9.56
CA LYS A 41 -27.96 -9.22 10.34
C LYS A 41 -26.75 -9.61 9.52
N TYR A 42 -25.59 -9.06 9.87
CA TYR A 42 -24.32 -9.45 9.27
C TYR A 42 -23.88 -10.82 9.79
N THR A 43 -23.35 -11.63 8.89
CA THR A 43 -22.64 -12.88 9.21
C THR A 43 -21.14 -12.64 9.10
N ALA A 44 -20.31 -13.55 9.63
CA ALA A 44 -18.86 -13.47 9.40
C ALA A 44 -18.52 -13.44 7.91
N ASP A 45 -17.39 -12.82 7.55
CA ASP A 45 -16.88 -12.83 6.17
C ASP A 45 -16.78 -14.26 5.64
N TYR A 46 -17.14 -14.47 4.38
CA TYR A 46 -17.13 -15.80 3.79
C TYR A 46 -16.61 -15.80 2.34
N ASP A 47 -16.21 -16.98 1.88
CA ASP A 47 -15.73 -17.26 0.54
C ASP A 47 -16.58 -18.40 -0.04
N ASP A 48 -17.34 -18.13 -1.10
CA ASP A 48 -18.13 -19.12 -1.83
C ASP A 48 -17.38 -19.77 -3.00
N GLY A 49 -16.09 -19.52 -3.12
CA GLY A 49 -15.23 -20.01 -4.20
C GLY A 49 -15.24 -19.12 -5.45
N ALA A 50 -16.23 -18.26 -5.62
CA ALA A 50 -16.33 -17.29 -6.71
C ALA A 50 -16.23 -15.84 -6.21
N THR A 51 -16.74 -15.59 -5.00
CA THR A 51 -16.79 -14.26 -4.40
C THR A 51 -16.32 -14.30 -2.95
N ILE A 52 -15.47 -13.37 -2.59
CA ILE A 52 -15.08 -13.11 -1.19
C ILE A 52 -15.89 -11.93 -0.70
N PHE A 53 -16.67 -12.13 0.36
CA PHE A 53 -17.43 -11.10 1.01
C PHE A 53 -16.71 -10.64 2.27
N ILE A 54 -16.51 -9.34 2.40
CA ILE A 54 -15.79 -8.70 3.50
C ILE A 54 -16.71 -7.67 4.12
N ASN A 55 -17.11 -7.89 5.37
CA ASN A 55 -17.93 -6.94 6.11
C ASN A 55 -17.05 -5.78 6.60
N VAL A 56 -17.51 -4.56 6.36
CA VAL A 56 -16.80 -3.33 6.68
C VAL A 56 -17.59 -2.55 7.71
N LYS A 57 -16.98 -2.23 8.83
CA LYS A 57 -17.56 -1.31 9.81
C LYS A 57 -17.19 0.12 9.43
N ILE A 58 -18.15 1.01 9.49
CA ILE A 58 -17.95 2.44 9.21
C ILE A 58 -17.92 3.19 10.54
N ALA A 59 -16.95 4.09 10.66
CA ALA A 59 -16.86 5.02 11.78
C ALA A 59 -16.77 6.46 11.27
N ILE A 60 -17.50 7.38 11.91
CA ILE A 60 -17.53 8.80 11.53
C ILE A 60 -17.35 9.64 12.78
N ASP A 61 -16.55 10.70 12.70
CA ASP A 61 -16.44 11.64 13.81
C ASP A 61 -17.78 12.33 14.14
N ARG A 62 -18.02 12.62 15.43
CA ARG A 62 -19.30 13.17 15.89
C ARG A 62 -19.64 14.52 15.27
N LYS A 63 -18.66 15.38 15.02
CA LYS A 63 -18.91 16.68 14.38
C LYS A 63 -19.38 16.47 12.95
N GLY A 64 -18.72 15.55 12.22
CA GLY A 64 -19.11 15.16 10.88
C GLY A 64 -20.52 14.57 10.87
N TRP A 65 -20.76 13.58 11.72
CA TRP A 65 -22.08 12.92 11.82
C TRP A 65 -23.24 13.88 12.10
N ASN A 66 -23.04 14.82 13.03
CA ASN A 66 -24.10 15.76 13.44
C ASN A 66 -24.32 16.91 12.42
N SER A 67 -23.52 17.00 11.39
CA SER A 67 -23.61 18.09 10.41
C SER A 67 -24.51 17.78 9.23
N GLN A 68 -24.95 16.53 9.09
CA GLN A 68 -25.88 16.05 8.07
C GLN A 68 -26.86 15.04 8.67
N THR A 69 -27.83 14.60 7.88
CA THR A 69 -28.75 13.56 8.33
C THR A 69 -28.14 12.16 8.19
N PRO A 70 -28.55 11.18 9.01
CA PRO A 70 -28.14 9.79 8.84
C PRO A 70 -28.42 9.24 7.42
N GLU A 71 -29.53 9.63 6.81
CA GLU A 71 -29.91 9.22 5.47
C GLU A 71 -28.93 9.75 4.41
N PHE A 72 -28.45 11.00 4.58
CA PHE A 72 -27.40 11.55 3.72
C PHE A 72 -26.14 10.68 3.75
N PHE A 73 -25.66 10.35 4.93
CA PHE A 73 -24.46 9.49 5.05
C PHE A 73 -24.70 8.11 4.48
N LYS A 74 -25.82 7.47 4.77
CA LYS A 74 -26.16 6.14 4.23
C LYS A 74 -26.15 6.14 2.71
N GLN A 75 -26.77 7.14 2.10
CA GLN A 75 -26.80 7.27 0.65
C GLN A 75 -25.40 7.49 0.07
N LYS A 76 -24.64 8.45 0.60
CA LYS A 76 -23.29 8.79 0.10
C LYS A 76 -22.31 7.66 0.27
N LEU A 77 -22.32 6.99 1.41
CA LEU A 77 -21.50 5.81 1.65
C LEU A 77 -21.88 4.67 0.70
N LYS A 78 -23.17 4.43 0.48
CA LYS A 78 -23.61 3.42 -0.48
C LYS A 78 -23.05 3.69 -1.88
N GLU A 79 -23.25 4.91 -2.39
CA GLU A 79 -22.75 5.35 -3.70
C GLU A 79 -21.23 5.17 -3.80
N GLN A 80 -20.50 5.58 -2.77
CA GLN A 80 -19.05 5.47 -2.72
C GLN A 80 -18.57 4.01 -2.70
N TRP A 81 -19.16 3.16 -1.86
CA TRP A 81 -18.77 1.75 -1.76
C TRP A 81 -19.15 0.94 -3.00
N ASP A 82 -20.21 1.31 -3.72
CA ASP A 82 -20.52 0.76 -5.03
C ASP A 82 -19.38 1.08 -6.03
N GLN A 83 -18.84 2.31 -6.03
CA GLN A 83 -17.70 2.70 -6.86
C GLN A 83 -16.40 2.00 -6.43
N ILE A 84 -16.13 1.90 -5.12
CA ILE A 84 -14.97 1.19 -4.58
C ILE A 84 -14.99 -0.27 -5.02
N ASN A 85 -16.13 -0.95 -4.88
CA ASN A 85 -16.28 -2.34 -5.29
C ASN A 85 -16.10 -2.52 -6.81
N ALA A 86 -16.68 -1.62 -7.61
CA ALA A 86 -16.49 -1.63 -9.06
C ALA A 86 -15.01 -1.47 -9.42
N ARG A 87 -14.33 -0.47 -8.84
CA ARG A 87 -12.93 -0.17 -9.10
C ARG A 87 -11.99 -1.30 -8.64
N PHE A 88 -12.22 -1.84 -7.43
CA PHE A 88 -11.38 -2.94 -6.90
C PHE A 88 -11.40 -4.16 -7.83
N ASN A 89 -12.53 -4.46 -8.44
CA ASN A 89 -12.71 -5.61 -9.32
C ASN A 89 -12.46 -5.30 -10.81
N ASN A 90 -12.13 -4.06 -11.16
CA ASN A 90 -11.81 -3.68 -12.54
C ASN A 90 -10.37 -4.11 -12.89
N CYS A 91 -10.28 -5.24 -13.60
CA CYS A 91 -9.01 -5.82 -14.04
C CYS A 91 -9.12 -6.20 -15.51
N ASP A 92 -8.57 -5.38 -16.39
CA ASP A 92 -8.41 -5.64 -17.81
C ASP A 92 -7.01 -6.17 -18.19
N LYS A 93 -6.30 -6.69 -17.20
CA LYS A 93 -4.90 -7.14 -17.32
C LYS A 93 -4.80 -8.59 -17.75
N LYS A 94 -3.60 -8.99 -18.17
CA LYS A 94 -3.24 -10.35 -18.51
C LYS A 94 -3.55 -11.35 -17.39
N HIS A 95 -3.33 -10.94 -16.16
CA HIS A 95 -3.69 -11.70 -14.98
C HIS A 95 -4.98 -11.11 -14.39
N LEU A 96 -6.00 -11.95 -14.23
CA LEU A 96 -7.28 -11.56 -13.66
C LEU A 96 -7.36 -11.93 -12.19
N LEU A 97 -8.17 -11.21 -11.44
CA LEU A 97 -8.55 -11.64 -10.09
C LEU A 97 -9.28 -12.99 -10.20
N LYS A 98 -8.81 -13.97 -9.42
CA LYS A 98 -9.40 -15.32 -9.38
C LYS A 98 -10.78 -15.33 -8.72
N ARG A 99 -11.08 -14.33 -7.91
CA ARG A 99 -12.33 -14.14 -7.19
C ARG A 99 -12.79 -12.70 -7.28
N LYS A 100 -14.10 -12.51 -7.19
CA LYS A 100 -14.69 -11.20 -7.01
C LYS A 100 -14.63 -10.83 -5.53
N TYR A 101 -14.26 -9.60 -5.22
CA TYR A 101 -14.22 -9.06 -3.85
C TYR A 101 -15.39 -8.12 -3.65
N ILE A 102 -16.20 -8.35 -2.64
CA ILE A 102 -17.34 -7.50 -2.28
C ILE A 102 -17.17 -7.03 -0.84
N TYR A 103 -16.82 -5.77 -0.70
CA TYR A 103 -16.78 -5.08 0.57
C TYR A 103 -18.17 -4.57 0.90
N LYS A 104 -18.72 -5.00 2.04
CA LYS A 104 -20.09 -4.71 2.49
C LYS A 104 -20.07 -3.76 3.67
N PRO A 105 -20.28 -2.45 3.47
CA PRO A 105 -20.36 -1.49 4.56
C PRO A 105 -21.60 -1.72 5.40
N ASP A 106 -21.45 -1.69 6.72
CA ASP A 106 -22.57 -1.65 7.67
C ASP A 106 -23.09 -0.21 7.75
N LEU A 107 -24.16 0.06 7.03
CA LEU A 107 -24.78 1.39 6.97
C LEU A 107 -25.90 1.57 8.01
N ASP A 108 -26.32 0.52 8.69
CA ASP A 108 -27.38 0.56 9.67
C ASP A 108 -26.85 0.79 11.10
N ASP A 109 -25.58 0.48 11.34
CA ASP A 109 -24.94 0.65 12.62
C ASP A 109 -23.56 1.31 12.47
N ILE A 110 -23.59 2.62 12.15
CA ILE A 110 -22.40 3.44 12.00
C ILE A 110 -21.87 3.83 13.37
N ILE A 111 -20.58 3.60 13.60
CA ILE A 111 -19.91 4.02 14.83
C ILE A 111 -19.69 5.52 14.79
N VAL A 112 -20.21 6.24 15.79
CA VAL A 112 -19.93 7.67 15.97
C VAL A 112 -18.95 7.86 17.10
N TYR A 113 -17.77 8.41 16.81
CA TYR A 113 -16.71 8.60 17.80
C TYR A 113 -16.42 10.07 18.11
N ASP A 114 -15.89 10.32 19.31
CA ASP A 114 -15.49 11.65 19.76
C ASP A 114 -13.98 11.82 19.65
N GLY A 115 -13.54 13.00 19.21
CA GLY A 115 -12.13 13.36 19.06
C GLY A 115 -11.63 13.20 17.64
N CYS A 116 -10.31 13.24 17.47
CA CYS A 116 -9.66 13.11 16.16
C CYS A 116 -9.29 11.65 15.86
N SER A 117 -9.11 11.37 14.57
CA SER A 117 -8.63 10.09 14.10
C SER A 117 -7.11 10.07 14.13
N TYR A 118 -6.51 9.56 15.16
CA TYR A 118 -5.09 9.22 15.11
C TYR A 118 -4.88 7.77 15.58
N TRP A 119 -3.75 7.22 15.20
CA TRP A 119 -3.35 5.90 15.62
C TRP A 119 -2.84 5.94 17.07
N GLY A 120 -3.42 5.17 17.94
CA GLY A 120 -3.01 5.10 19.33
C GLY A 120 -4.11 4.53 20.23
N GLU A 121 -3.79 4.23 21.47
CA GLU A 121 -4.68 3.53 22.41
C GLU A 121 -6.03 4.23 22.61
N ASN A 122 -6.05 5.56 22.52
CA ASN A 122 -7.27 6.36 22.68
C ASN A 122 -7.77 6.97 21.37
N GLY A 123 -7.17 6.62 20.24
CA GLY A 123 -7.55 7.13 18.92
C GLY A 123 -8.85 6.53 18.39
N ALA A 124 -9.36 7.11 17.31
CA ALA A 124 -10.60 6.67 16.67
C ALA A 124 -10.56 5.20 16.23
N ASN A 125 -9.40 4.71 15.78
CA ASN A 125 -9.21 3.32 15.40
C ASN A 125 -9.51 2.37 16.58
N MET A 126 -8.92 2.60 17.75
CA MET A 126 -9.14 1.74 18.92
C MET A 126 -10.56 1.85 19.45
N LYS A 127 -11.13 3.06 19.50
CA LYS A 127 -12.53 3.27 19.89
C LYS A 127 -13.48 2.52 18.95
N SER A 128 -13.25 2.60 17.65
CA SER A 128 -14.07 1.94 16.64
C SER A 128 -13.92 0.43 16.69
N ILE A 129 -12.69 -0.08 16.83
CA ILE A 129 -12.43 -1.52 16.98
C ILE A 129 -13.11 -2.09 18.23
N ASN A 130 -13.11 -1.34 19.34
CA ASN A 130 -13.72 -1.82 20.59
C ASN A 130 -15.26 -1.79 20.57
N GLN A 131 -15.87 -0.99 19.68
CA GLN A 131 -17.31 -0.91 19.51
C GLN A 131 -17.88 -1.88 18.48
N MET A 132 -17.05 -2.61 17.74
CA MET A 132 -17.54 -3.54 16.72
C MET A 132 -17.43 -5.00 17.15
N ASP A 133 -18.30 -5.85 16.60
CA ASP A 133 -18.18 -7.30 16.75
C ASP A 133 -17.00 -7.81 15.86
N LYS A 134 -15.91 -8.15 16.52
CA LYS A 134 -14.67 -8.64 15.88
C LYS A 134 -14.82 -10.03 15.24
N ASN A 135 -15.89 -10.75 15.51
CA ASN A 135 -16.18 -12.03 14.84
C ASN A 135 -16.81 -11.80 13.46
N ILE A 136 -17.53 -10.69 13.31
CA ILE A 136 -18.26 -10.34 12.08
C ILE A 136 -17.43 -9.41 11.20
N PHE A 137 -16.79 -8.40 11.78
CA PHE A 137 -16.05 -7.38 11.06
C PHE A 137 -14.55 -7.55 11.24
N LYS A 138 -13.80 -7.54 10.13
CA LYS A 138 -12.33 -7.57 10.11
C LYS A 138 -11.72 -6.31 9.53
N LEU A 139 -12.56 -5.37 9.11
CA LEU A 139 -12.15 -4.09 8.56
C LEU A 139 -13.04 -2.98 9.11
N VAL A 140 -12.44 -1.91 9.58
CA VAL A 140 -13.10 -0.66 9.90
C VAL A 140 -12.55 0.47 9.03
N VAL A 141 -13.46 1.27 8.46
CA VAL A 141 -13.08 2.48 7.72
C VAL A 141 -13.56 3.69 8.49
N ILE A 142 -12.63 4.55 8.82
CA ILE A 142 -12.81 5.72 9.68
C ILE A 142 -12.80 6.96 8.79
N TYR A 143 -13.90 7.67 8.79
CA TYR A 143 -14.05 8.97 8.13
C TYR A 143 -13.89 10.09 9.15
N ASP A 144 -12.83 10.87 9.00
CA ASP A 144 -12.61 12.06 9.83
C ASP A 144 -12.88 13.32 9.01
N PHE A 145 -14.02 13.92 9.25
CA PHE A 145 -14.47 15.14 8.58
C PHE A 145 -13.89 16.41 9.22
N PHE A 146 -13.44 16.32 10.47
CA PHE A 146 -12.98 17.46 11.25
C PHE A 146 -11.67 17.14 11.97
N TYR A 147 -10.67 16.74 11.20
CA TYR A 147 -9.34 16.48 11.74
C TYR A 147 -8.76 17.75 12.36
N GLU A 148 -8.57 17.73 13.69
CA GLU A 148 -7.94 18.82 14.44
C GLU A 148 -6.41 18.68 14.28
N GLY A 149 -5.79 19.59 13.59
CA GLY A 149 -4.35 19.61 13.34
C GLY A 149 -3.98 19.57 11.85
N ALA A 150 -4.93 19.37 10.98
CA ALA A 150 -4.71 19.59 9.57
C ALA A 150 -4.78 21.08 9.26
N GLU A 151 -3.65 21.66 8.99
CA GLU A 151 -3.56 23.02 8.45
C GLU A 151 -3.61 22.95 6.93
N ASN A 152 -4.59 23.65 6.34
CA ASN A 152 -4.61 23.97 4.91
C ASN A 152 -4.57 22.80 3.90
N GLY A 153 -5.69 22.08 3.78
CA GLY A 153 -5.90 21.23 2.61
C GLY A 153 -5.20 19.86 2.68
N GLU A 154 -4.92 19.39 3.88
CA GLU A 154 -4.34 18.06 4.06
C GLU A 154 -5.37 16.97 3.70
N TYR A 155 -5.00 16.17 2.72
CA TYR A 155 -5.68 14.97 2.31
C TYR A 155 -4.82 13.77 2.71
N GLY A 156 -5.41 12.78 3.35
CA GLY A 156 -4.66 11.60 3.74
C GLY A 156 -5.54 10.36 3.84
N GLY A 157 -4.91 9.25 3.59
CA GLY A 157 -5.44 7.92 3.87
C GLY A 157 -4.32 7.09 4.49
N GLY A 158 -4.67 6.03 5.17
CA GLY A 158 -3.68 5.11 5.72
C GLY A 158 -4.35 3.81 6.10
N CYS A 159 -3.58 2.73 6.02
CA CYS A 159 -4.01 1.41 6.44
C CYS A 159 -3.17 0.92 7.61
N GLY A 160 -3.82 0.36 8.60
CA GLY A 160 -3.16 -0.28 9.73
C GLY A 160 -3.81 -1.61 10.06
N ASN A 161 -3.19 -2.34 10.98
CA ASN A 161 -3.73 -3.59 11.48
C ASN A 161 -3.53 -3.67 12.99
N ASP A 162 -4.62 -3.76 13.71
CA ASP A 162 -4.64 -3.92 15.15
C ASP A 162 -5.31 -5.26 15.53
N ASN A 163 -4.52 -6.20 16.04
CA ASN A 163 -5.01 -7.50 16.49
C ASN A 163 -5.85 -8.27 15.45
N GLY A 164 -5.43 -8.22 14.19
CA GLY A 164 -6.11 -8.88 13.10
C GLY A 164 -7.34 -8.14 12.56
N ILE A 165 -7.49 -6.87 12.91
CA ILE A 165 -8.50 -5.95 12.37
C ILE A 165 -7.81 -4.94 11.48
N GLY A 166 -8.17 -4.92 10.21
CA GLY A 166 -7.72 -3.89 9.29
C GLY A 166 -8.39 -2.56 9.60
N THR A 167 -7.63 -1.48 9.56
CA THR A 167 -8.14 -0.13 9.77
C THR A 167 -7.74 0.75 8.60
N ILE A 168 -8.71 1.41 7.98
CA ILE A 168 -8.46 2.43 6.97
C ILE A 168 -8.91 3.76 7.52
N LEU A 169 -8.03 4.73 7.50
CA LEU A 169 -8.30 6.10 7.89
C LEU A 169 -8.45 6.96 6.65
N VAL A 170 -9.51 7.75 6.60
CA VAL A 170 -9.78 8.72 5.54
C VAL A 170 -9.85 10.11 6.16
N ILE A 171 -8.82 10.89 5.92
CA ILE A 171 -8.74 12.28 6.34
C ILE A 171 -8.92 13.15 5.10
N ASN A 172 -9.79 14.15 5.18
CA ASN A 172 -9.86 15.19 4.19
C ASN A 172 -10.01 16.53 4.89
N ALA A 173 -8.95 17.26 4.99
CA ALA A 173 -8.89 18.61 5.51
C ALA A 173 -8.77 19.60 4.35
N SER A 174 -9.81 19.74 3.54
CA SER A 174 -9.81 20.76 2.51
C SER A 174 -9.81 22.16 3.14
N ASP A 175 -9.11 23.09 2.50
CA ASP A 175 -9.02 24.48 2.92
C ASP A 175 -10.42 25.09 3.10
N GLY A 176 -10.78 25.30 4.34
CA GLY A 176 -11.91 26.09 4.73
C GLY A 176 -13.28 25.53 4.45
N MET A 177 -13.57 24.36 4.97
CA MET A 177 -14.94 23.89 5.30
C MET A 177 -16.04 23.93 4.22
N LYS A 178 -15.83 24.58 3.09
CA LYS A 178 -16.93 24.85 2.13
C LYS A 178 -17.46 23.64 1.40
N ASN A 179 -16.66 22.56 1.31
CA ASN A 179 -17.02 21.33 0.58
C ASN A 179 -16.61 20.04 1.29
N LYS A 180 -16.38 20.04 2.60
CA LYS A 180 -15.89 18.86 3.35
C LYS A 180 -16.64 17.57 3.05
N TYR A 181 -17.95 17.63 2.91
CA TYR A 181 -18.75 16.42 2.64
C TYR A 181 -18.57 15.89 1.23
N ASN A 182 -18.52 16.79 0.25
CA ASN A 182 -18.29 16.39 -1.13
C ASN A 182 -16.89 15.80 -1.33
N ASP A 183 -15.91 16.28 -0.56
CA ASP A 183 -14.53 15.83 -0.68
C ASP A 183 -14.34 14.41 -0.15
N HIS A 184 -15.01 14.01 0.93
CA HIS A 184 -14.98 12.64 1.43
C HIS A 184 -15.71 11.63 0.53
N PHE A 185 -16.55 12.10 -0.38
CA PHE A 185 -17.33 11.26 -1.29
C PHE A 185 -17.00 11.50 -2.76
N ASN A 186 -15.88 12.15 -3.06
CA ASN A 186 -15.42 12.38 -4.42
C ASN A 186 -14.57 11.21 -4.97
N GLN A 187 -14.21 11.31 -6.24
CA GLN A 187 -13.40 10.27 -6.91
C GLN A 187 -12.01 10.04 -6.29
N TYR A 188 -11.40 11.06 -5.68
CA TYR A 188 -10.08 10.90 -5.05
C TYR A 188 -10.18 10.07 -3.78
N THR A 189 -11.23 10.27 -2.99
CA THR A 189 -11.44 9.51 -1.76
C THR A 189 -11.72 8.04 -2.03
N TYR A 190 -12.56 7.69 -3.01
CA TYR A 190 -12.76 6.27 -3.29
C TYR A 190 -11.52 5.61 -3.93
N ARG A 191 -10.71 6.36 -4.68
CA ARG A 191 -9.39 5.88 -5.14
C ARG A 191 -8.48 5.59 -3.96
N ALA A 192 -8.36 6.52 -3.01
CA ALA A 192 -7.56 6.33 -1.81
C ALA A 192 -8.03 5.12 -1.00
N ILE A 193 -9.33 4.97 -0.75
CA ILE A 193 -9.85 3.80 -0.05
C ILE A 193 -9.53 2.51 -0.82
N THR A 194 -9.67 2.52 -2.16
CA THR A 194 -9.32 1.34 -2.97
C THR A 194 -7.83 1.01 -2.88
N HIS A 195 -6.95 2.01 -2.84
CA HIS A 195 -5.52 1.86 -2.59
C HIS A 195 -5.26 1.19 -1.23
N GLU A 196 -5.86 1.71 -0.16
CA GLU A 196 -5.72 1.15 1.19
C GLU A 196 -6.28 -0.28 1.29
N LEU A 197 -7.33 -0.60 0.53
CA LEU A 197 -7.82 -1.98 0.40
C LEU A 197 -6.78 -2.87 -0.30
N GLY A 198 -5.93 -2.33 -1.16
CA GLY A 198 -4.77 -3.03 -1.70
C GLY A 198 -3.81 -3.48 -0.59
N HIS A 199 -3.49 -2.60 0.35
CA HIS A 199 -2.70 -2.95 1.53
C HIS A 199 -3.39 -4.01 2.39
N PHE A 200 -4.69 -3.86 2.63
CA PHE A 200 -5.48 -4.86 3.33
C PHE A 200 -5.44 -6.23 2.64
N ARG A 201 -5.20 -6.27 1.33
CA ARG A 201 -5.02 -7.49 0.52
C ARG A 201 -3.56 -7.84 0.24
N GLY A 202 -2.62 -7.20 0.88
CA GLY A 202 -1.22 -7.59 0.84
C GLY A 202 -0.34 -6.88 -0.18
N VAL A 203 -0.84 -5.88 -0.89
CA VAL A 203 -0.03 -5.16 -1.88
C VAL A 203 0.77 -4.05 -1.21
N ILE A 204 2.03 -3.87 -1.63
CA ILE A 204 2.92 -2.82 -1.14
C ILE A 204 2.72 -1.51 -1.91
N ASP A 205 3.19 -0.41 -1.34
CA ASP A 205 3.29 0.87 -2.03
C ASP A 205 4.33 0.84 -3.14
N LEU A 206 3.88 0.89 -4.38
CA LEU A 206 4.80 0.97 -5.52
C LEU A 206 5.35 2.38 -5.72
N TYR A 207 4.64 3.42 -5.29
CA TYR A 207 5.18 4.78 -5.35
C TYR A 207 6.45 4.96 -4.50
N ALA A 208 6.62 4.15 -3.46
CA ALA A 208 7.83 4.15 -2.65
C ALA A 208 9.09 3.72 -3.42
N ASP A 209 8.94 3.12 -4.59
CA ASP A 209 10.05 2.73 -5.46
C ASP A 209 10.41 3.80 -6.50
N VAL A 210 9.60 4.85 -6.65
CA VAL A 210 9.80 5.87 -7.68
C VAL A 210 11.07 6.66 -7.43
N VAL A 211 11.86 6.87 -8.50
CA VAL A 211 13.03 7.75 -8.52
C VAL A 211 12.84 8.78 -9.61
N GLU A 212 12.82 10.06 -9.28
CA GLU A 212 12.84 11.13 -10.28
C GLU A 212 14.26 11.33 -10.83
N GLY A 213 14.39 11.59 -12.14
CA GLY A 213 15.69 11.77 -12.77
C GLY A 213 16.56 12.86 -12.12
N LYS A 214 15.95 13.96 -11.62
CA LYS A 214 16.67 15.03 -10.89
C LYS A 214 17.33 14.54 -9.58
N ASN A 215 16.84 13.42 -9.02
CA ASN A 215 17.33 12.80 -7.79
C ASN A 215 18.31 11.64 -8.06
N ASN A 216 18.69 11.45 -9.33
CA ASN A 216 19.70 10.46 -9.74
C ASN A 216 20.97 11.15 -10.26
N PRO A 217 21.97 11.39 -9.38
CA PRO A 217 23.20 12.07 -9.76
C PRO A 217 24.16 11.22 -10.60
N ILE A 218 23.85 9.94 -10.86
CA ILE A 218 24.74 9.02 -11.59
C ILE A 218 24.56 9.17 -13.09
N ASN A 219 23.30 9.12 -13.57
CA ASN A 219 23.02 9.22 -15.02
C ASN A 219 21.82 10.13 -15.34
N GLY A 220 21.12 10.66 -14.34
CA GLY A 220 19.97 11.55 -14.55
C GLY A 220 18.67 10.84 -14.98
N GLU A 221 18.66 9.52 -15.07
CA GLU A 221 17.47 8.74 -15.44
C GLU A 221 16.60 8.44 -14.22
N GLY A 222 15.28 8.56 -14.40
CA GLY A 222 14.31 8.18 -13.39
C GLY A 222 13.97 6.70 -13.45
N TYR A 223 13.27 6.24 -12.40
CA TYR A 223 12.65 4.93 -12.35
C TYR A 223 11.19 5.05 -11.94
N MET A 224 10.32 4.39 -12.68
CA MET A 224 8.90 4.33 -12.44
C MET A 224 8.45 2.86 -12.46
N PRO A 225 7.91 2.34 -11.35
CA PRO A 225 7.28 1.02 -11.32
C PRO A 225 6.09 0.92 -12.29
N SER A 226 5.59 -0.29 -12.49
CA SER A 226 4.40 -0.50 -13.31
C SER A 226 3.22 0.33 -12.82
N HIS A 227 2.43 0.88 -13.76
CA HIS A 227 1.21 1.61 -13.43
C HIS A 227 0.26 0.73 -12.61
N CYS A 228 -0.20 1.24 -11.47
CA CYS A 228 -0.99 0.50 -10.49
C CYS A 228 -1.75 1.47 -9.59
N LEU A 229 -2.87 1.03 -9.04
CA LEU A 229 -3.54 1.73 -7.93
C LEU A 229 -2.60 2.03 -6.74
N MET A 230 -1.51 1.23 -6.59
CA MET A 230 -0.52 1.43 -5.53
C MET A 230 0.56 2.48 -5.85
N ASN A 231 0.48 3.14 -7.00
CA ASN A 231 1.33 4.29 -7.38
C ASN A 231 0.57 5.36 -8.18
N ASP A 232 -0.74 5.44 -8.00
CA ASP A 232 -1.62 6.40 -8.68
C ASP A 232 -1.19 7.86 -8.54
N TYR A 233 -0.51 8.21 -7.43
CA TYR A 233 0.00 9.56 -7.19
C TYR A 233 1.08 10.00 -8.17
N CYS A 234 1.70 9.04 -8.87
CA CYS A 234 2.78 9.28 -9.83
C CYS A 234 2.27 9.47 -11.26
N TYR A 235 0.97 9.32 -11.49
CA TYR A 235 0.35 9.40 -12.81
C TYR A 235 -0.68 10.52 -12.91
N THR A 236 -0.99 10.92 -14.13
CA THR A 236 -1.98 11.97 -14.36
C THR A 236 -3.38 11.52 -13.91
N PRO A 237 -4.21 12.44 -13.41
CA PRO A 237 -5.56 12.12 -12.94
C PRO A 237 -6.48 11.50 -14.00
N ASP A 238 -6.19 11.72 -15.28
CA ASP A 238 -7.00 11.28 -16.41
C ASP A 238 -6.73 9.82 -16.82
N GLU A 239 -5.68 9.20 -16.29
CA GLU A 239 -5.41 7.79 -16.54
C GLU A 239 -6.21 6.92 -15.57
N GLU A 240 -7.05 6.05 -16.12
CA GLU A 240 -7.78 5.08 -15.33
C GLU A 240 -6.81 4.06 -14.75
N SER A 241 -6.55 4.15 -13.45
CA SER A 241 -5.64 3.22 -12.79
C SER A 241 -6.35 1.94 -12.39
N SER A 242 -5.67 0.84 -12.62
CA SER A 242 -6.09 -0.52 -12.27
C SER A 242 -4.98 -1.23 -11.48
N TRP A 243 -5.22 -2.45 -11.05
CA TRP A 243 -4.17 -3.27 -10.45
C TRP A 243 -3.12 -3.66 -11.50
N SER A 244 -1.84 -3.53 -11.16
CA SER A 244 -0.76 -4.15 -11.95
C SER A 244 -0.80 -5.68 -11.86
N ASP A 245 -0.12 -6.36 -12.78
CA ASP A 245 0.01 -7.82 -12.73
C ASP A 245 0.61 -8.30 -11.41
N TYR A 246 1.59 -7.57 -10.86
CA TYR A 246 2.17 -7.82 -9.55
C TYR A 246 1.12 -7.75 -8.43
N ALA A 247 0.31 -6.68 -8.39
CA ALA A 247 -0.74 -6.53 -7.39
C ALA A 247 -1.78 -7.65 -7.48
N ILE A 248 -2.20 -8.01 -8.70
CA ILE A 248 -3.16 -9.11 -8.94
C ILE A 248 -2.61 -10.44 -8.44
N LYS A 249 -1.32 -10.75 -8.66
CA LYS A 249 -0.69 -11.96 -8.15
C LYS A 249 -0.76 -12.04 -6.63
N ILE A 250 -0.48 -10.92 -5.94
CA ILE A 250 -0.55 -10.85 -4.47
C ILE A 250 -1.99 -11.03 -3.98
N ILE A 251 -2.94 -10.27 -4.53
CA ILE A 251 -4.35 -10.35 -4.14
C ILE A 251 -4.87 -11.79 -4.33
N ASN A 252 -4.53 -12.43 -5.44
CA ASN A 252 -4.89 -13.82 -5.71
C ASN A 252 -4.24 -14.81 -4.74
N LYS A 253 -3.01 -14.56 -4.33
CA LYS A 253 -2.27 -15.41 -3.38
C LYS A 253 -2.79 -15.28 -1.96
N VAL A 254 -3.11 -14.07 -1.54
CA VAL A 254 -3.71 -13.81 -0.24
C VAL A 254 -5.11 -14.44 -0.18
N GLY A 255 -5.87 -14.40 -1.26
CA GLY A 255 -7.19 -15.02 -1.36
C GLY A 255 -8.12 -14.52 -0.25
N ASN A 256 -8.70 -15.44 0.54
CA ASN A 256 -9.57 -15.14 1.67
C ASN A 256 -8.81 -14.90 2.99
N LYS A 257 -7.49 -15.01 3.00
CA LYS A 257 -6.72 -14.66 4.20
C LYS A 257 -6.90 -13.18 4.47
N LYS A 258 -7.21 -12.86 5.71
CA LYS A 258 -7.79 -11.57 6.09
C LYS A 258 -6.78 -10.49 6.43
N GLN A 259 -5.48 -10.54 6.01
CA GLN A 259 -4.53 -9.69 6.70
C GLN A 259 -3.43 -9.11 5.86
N ALA A 260 -3.28 -7.79 6.04
CA ALA A 260 -2.13 -7.02 5.66
C ALA A 260 -0.83 -7.43 6.37
N ASP A 261 -0.89 -7.98 7.58
CA ASP A 261 0.29 -8.43 8.35
C ASP A 261 1.14 -9.46 7.62
N LEU A 262 0.54 -10.16 6.69
CA LEU A 262 1.22 -11.18 5.91
C LEU A 262 2.09 -10.60 4.79
N ILE A 263 1.97 -9.31 4.44
CA ILE A 263 2.67 -8.72 3.30
C ILE A 263 4.16 -8.96 3.37
N ASN A 264 4.78 -8.49 4.45
CA ASN A 264 6.23 -8.56 4.56
C ASN A 264 6.71 -9.98 4.79
N GLU A 265 5.93 -10.78 5.47
CA GLU A 265 6.21 -12.20 5.64
C GLU A 265 6.11 -12.95 4.31
N LEU A 266 5.04 -12.72 3.54
CA LEU A 266 4.86 -13.31 2.22
C LEU A 266 5.93 -12.82 1.26
N MET A 267 6.23 -11.53 1.26
CA MET A 267 7.30 -10.97 0.45
C MET A 267 8.64 -11.63 0.77
N TYR A 268 8.98 -11.76 2.04
CA TYR A 268 10.23 -12.40 2.45
C TYR A 268 10.28 -13.89 2.06
N GLN A 269 9.17 -14.62 2.22
CA GLN A 269 9.09 -16.05 1.90
C GLN A 269 9.20 -16.31 0.39
N ASP A 270 8.52 -15.49 -0.40
CA ASP A 270 8.47 -15.65 -1.86
C ASP A 270 9.59 -14.92 -2.60
N PHE A 271 10.40 -14.15 -1.90
CA PHE A 271 11.51 -13.41 -2.52
C PHE A 271 12.47 -14.36 -3.23
N ALA A 272 13.01 -13.94 -4.38
CA ALA A 272 14.06 -14.71 -5.04
C ALA A 272 15.26 -14.90 -4.10
N ASP A 273 15.87 -16.09 -4.14
CA ASP A 273 16.99 -16.42 -3.25
C ASP A 273 18.30 -15.80 -3.77
N LYS A 274 18.44 -15.75 -5.10
CA LYS A 274 19.67 -15.37 -5.81
C LYS A 274 19.39 -14.40 -6.94
N MET A 275 20.42 -13.67 -7.33
CA MET A 275 20.43 -12.89 -8.55
C MET A 275 21.65 -13.25 -9.40
N VAL A 276 21.44 -13.40 -10.69
CA VAL A 276 22.52 -13.58 -11.67
C VAL A 276 22.60 -12.31 -12.51
N ILE A 277 23.73 -11.65 -12.49
CA ILE A 277 24.02 -10.50 -13.33
C ILE A 277 24.79 -10.99 -14.57
N LYS A 278 24.22 -10.75 -15.74
CA LYS A 278 24.83 -11.10 -17.03
C LYS A 278 25.21 -9.86 -17.82
N THR A 279 26.44 -9.82 -18.31
CA THR A 279 26.93 -8.76 -19.19
C THR A 279 27.31 -9.35 -20.54
N ILE A 280 26.68 -8.85 -21.60
CA ILE A 280 26.86 -9.33 -22.97
C ILE A 280 27.11 -8.17 -23.93
N LYS A 281 27.77 -8.45 -25.02
CA LYS A 281 27.97 -7.51 -26.15
C LYS A 281 27.90 -8.30 -27.46
N ASN A 282 27.00 -7.92 -28.35
CA ASN A 282 26.76 -8.64 -29.61
C ASN A 282 26.44 -10.14 -29.40
N GLY A 283 25.77 -10.47 -28.31
CA GLY A 283 25.44 -11.85 -27.95
C GLY A 283 26.51 -12.62 -27.18
N GLU A 284 27.73 -12.10 -27.09
CA GLU A 284 28.85 -12.76 -26.42
C GLU A 284 29.06 -12.25 -24.99
N PRO A 285 29.40 -13.14 -24.03
CA PRO A 285 29.72 -12.75 -22.66
C PRO A 285 30.94 -11.83 -22.60
N ILE A 286 30.86 -10.77 -21.77
CA ILE A 286 31.98 -9.84 -21.59
C ILE A 286 32.29 -9.58 -20.11
N ASP A 287 33.55 -9.27 -19.84
CA ASP A 287 33.99 -8.81 -18.53
C ASP A 287 33.49 -7.39 -18.26
N ALA A 288 33.01 -7.15 -17.05
CA ALA A 288 32.58 -5.82 -16.62
C ALA A 288 32.74 -5.63 -15.10
N LYS A 289 32.77 -4.37 -14.68
CA LYS A 289 32.53 -4.01 -13.29
C LYS A 289 31.08 -3.58 -13.15
N VAL A 290 30.36 -4.11 -12.17
CA VAL A 290 28.98 -3.71 -11.86
C VAL A 290 28.94 -3.04 -10.51
N ASN A 291 28.33 -1.85 -10.46
CA ASN A 291 28.10 -1.08 -9.26
C ASN A 291 26.59 -1.02 -8.99
N LEU A 292 26.18 -1.24 -7.76
CA LEU A 292 24.81 -1.07 -7.30
C LEU A 292 24.73 0.19 -6.44
N TYR A 293 23.92 1.16 -6.85
CA TYR A 293 23.70 2.39 -6.12
C TYR A 293 22.32 2.32 -5.46
N LEU A 294 22.29 2.41 -4.14
CA LEU A 294 21.04 2.39 -3.39
C LEU A 294 20.27 3.71 -3.61
N ALA A 295 19.01 3.61 -3.95
CA ALA A 295 18.06 4.70 -3.85
C ALA A 295 17.38 4.65 -2.49
N THR A 296 17.39 5.77 -1.77
CA THR A 296 16.84 5.87 -0.42
C THR A 296 15.66 6.82 -0.41
N TYR A 297 14.52 6.33 0.05
CA TYR A 297 13.31 7.12 0.21
C TYR A 297 13.46 8.14 1.35
N SER A 298 13.00 9.36 1.08
CA SER A 298 12.94 10.43 2.06
C SER A 298 11.48 10.87 2.24
N TYR A 299 11.02 10.84 3.46
CA TYR A 299 9.70 11.35 3.82
C TYR A 299 9.59 12.88 3.70
N ASP A 300 10.72 13.59 3.75
CA ASP A 300 10.73 15.05 3.58
C ASP A 300 10.48 15.48 2.13
N THR A 301 10.88 14.65 1.19
CA THR A 301 10.78 14.92 -0.26
C THR A 301 9.84 13.99 -1.01
N TRP A 302 9.30 12.99 -0.33
CA TRP A 302 8.40 11.96 -0.90
C TRP A 302 8.94 11.29 -2.15
N CYS A 303 10.25 11.13 -2.24
CA CYS A 303 10.90 10.48 -3.38
C CYS A 303 12.20 9.81 -2.97
N ASN A 304 12.67 8.91 -3.81
CA ASN A 304 13.97 8.28 -3.65
C ASN A 304 15.07 9.15 -4.24
N THR A 305 16.21 9.17 -3.57
CA THR A 305 17.46 9.77 -4.04
C THR A 305 18.52 8.71 -4.17
N VAL A 306 19.15 8.63 -5.35
CA VAL A 306 20.24 7.68 -5.62
C VAL A 306 21.51 8.16 -4.93
N SER A 307 22.18 7.26 -4.22
CA SER A 307 23.48 7.54 -3.60
C SER A 307 24.55 7.88 -4.66
N LYS A 308 25.45 8.80 -4.35
CA LYS A 308 26.60 9.13 -5.22
C LYS A 308 27.69 8.06 -5.18
N THR A 309 27.67 7.21 -4.17
CA THR A 309 28.65 6.11 -4.01
C THR A 309 27.96 4.76 -4.13
N PRO A 310 28.61 3.77 -4.76
CA PRO A 310 28.04 2.43 -4.81
C PRO A 310 27.82 1.86 -3.42
N TYR A 311 26.68 1.22 -3.21
CA TYR A 311 26.40 0.40 -2.04
C TYR A 311 27.28 -0.85 -2.01
N CYS A 312 27.39 -1.50 -3.18
CA CYS A 312 28.31 -2.63 -3.40
C CYS A 312 28.75 -2.65 -4.87
N SER A 313 29.82 -3.41 -5.13
CA SER A 313 30.38 -3.59 -6.48
C SER A 313 30.81 -5.03 -6.71
N TYR A 314 30.62 -5.50 -7.94
CA TYR A 314 30.97 -6.83 -8.37
C TYR A 314 31.89 -6.78 -9.61
N SER A 315 32.90 -7.69 -9.64
CA SER A 315 33.75 -7.89 -10.84
C SER A 315 33.22 -9.09 -11.61
N ILE A 316 32.58 -8.82 -12.74
CA ILE A 316 32.03 -9.86 -13.62
C ILE A 316 33.18 -10.41 -14.48
N LYS A 317 33.31 -11.71 -14.50
CA LYS A 317 34.23 -12.46 -15.35
C LYS A 317 33.46 -13.43 -16.23
N ASN A 318 33.84 -13.54 -17.49
CA ASN A 318 33.15 -14.40 -18.46
C ASN A 318 31.63 -14.11 -18.53
N GLY A 319 31.26 -12.84 -18.42
CA GLY A 319 29.88 -12.36 -18.60
C GLY A 319 28.88 -12.70 -17.50
N SER A 320 29.29 -13.27 -16.36
CA SER A 320 28.31 -13.62 -15.33
C SER A 320 28.86 -13.47 -13.91
N TYR A 321 27.97 -13.10 -12.98
CA TYR A 321 28.22 -13.05 -11.54
C TYR A 321 26.98 -13.46 -10.76
N ASN A 322 27.15 -14.31 -9.73
CA ASN A 322 26.08 -14.74 -8.84
C ASN A 322 26.08 -13.92 -7.55
N VAL A 323 24.97 -13.33 -7.21
CA VAL A 323 24.67 -12.78 -5.88
C VAL A 323 23.86 -13.84 -5.14
N ASP A 324 24.53 -14.60 -4.24
CA ASP A 324 23.96 -15.79 -3.63
C ASP A 324 22.98 -15.51 -2.49
N ASP A 325 23.06 -14.35 -1.86
CA ASP A 325 22.16 -13.93 -0.79
C ASP A 325 21.44 -12.61 -1.17
N LEU A 326 20.40 -12.76 -1.98
CA LEU A 326 19.61 -11.63 -2.44
C LEU A 326 18.76 -11.04 -1.31
N ARG A 327 18.33 -11.87 -0.34
CA ARG A 327 17.58 -11.36 0.82
C ARG A 327 18.45 -10.44 1.67
N ALA A 328 19.71 -10.75 1.92
CA ALA A 328 20.62 -9.87 2.66
C ALA A 328 20.87 -8.53 1.93
N LEU A 329 20.80 -8.53 0.58
CA LEU A 329 20.92 -7.31 -0.20
C LEU A 329 19.71 -6.40 0.04
N PHE A 330 18.48 -6.92 0.05
CA PHE A 330 17.25 -6.13 0.12
C PHE A 330 16.71 -5.95 1.55
N PHE A 331 16.79 -6.94 2.42
CA PHE A 331 16.31 -6.86 3.81
C PHE A 331 17.44 -6.48 4.75
N LYS A 332 17.38 -5.30 5.36
CA LYS A 332 18.40 -4.82 6.31
C LYS A 332 18.39 -5.64 7.60
N ASN A 333 17.23 -6.12 7.99
CA ASN A 333 17.04 -6.93 9.19
C ASN A 333 16.07 -8.09 8.89
N PRO A 334 16.51 -9.36 8.98
CA PRO A 334 15.64 -10.50 8.74
C PRO A 334 14.50 -10.65 9.78
N VAL A 335 14.60 -10.00 10.94
CA VAL A 335 13.55 -9.98 11.96
C VAL A 335 12.53 -8.89 11.65
N ASN A 336 13.01 -7.69 11.32
CA ASN A 336 12.13 -6.59 10.88
C ASN A 336 12.07 -6.55 9.36
N LYS A 337 11.14 -7.30 8.78
CA LYS A 337 10.96 -7.44 7.34
C LYS A 337 10.41 -6.16 6.66
N TRP A 338 10.00 -5.16 7.44
CA TRP A 338 9.64 -3.83 6.95
C TRP A 338 10.87 -2.98 6.61
N ASP A 339 12.01 -3.24 7.26
CA ASP A 339 13.23 -2.48 7.05
C ASP A 339 14.00 -3.04 5.85
N ARG A 340 13.52 -2.72 4.65
CA ARG A 340 14.10 -3.18 3.39
C ARG A 340 14.65 -2.03 2.54
N ARG A 341 15.51 -2.39 1.60
CA ARG A 341 16.00 -1.53 0.53
C ARG A 341 15.12 -1.79 -0.68
N GLN A 342 14.50 -0.74 -1.21
CA GLN A 342 13.48 -0.89 -2.23
C GLN A 342 14.05 -0.94 -3.63
N VAL A 343 14.99 -0.03 -3.96
CA VAL A 343 15.45 0.18 -5.34
C VAL A 343 16.96 0.35 -5.39
N PHE A 344 17.58 -0.25 -6.42
CA PHE A 344 18.97 -0.01 -6.79
C PHE A 344 19.05 0.37 -8.27
N LEU A 345 19.89 1.38 -8.57
CA LEU A 345 20.42 1.61 -9.90
C LEU A 345 21.64 0.68 -10.09
N VAL A 346 21.65 -0.08 -11.16
CA VAL A 346 22.73 -0.97 -11.56
C VAL A 346 23.50 -0.32 -12.70
N GLU A 347 24.76 0.00 -12.49
CA GLU A 347 25.70 0.47 -13.53
C GLU A 347 26.63 -0.67 -13.90
N ALA A 348 26.73 -1.00 -15.16
CA ALA A 348 27.79 -1.89 -15.67
C ALA A 348 28.79 -1.08 -16.48
N VAL A 349 30.09 -1.32 -16.23
CA VAL A 349 31.20 -0.63 -16.89
C VAL A 349 32.12 -1.70 -17.48
N THR A 350 32.27 -1.69 -18.79
CA THR A 350 33.19 -2.58 -19.51
C THR A 350 34.65 -2.16 -19.35
N THR A 351 35.59 -3.02 -19.74
CA THR A 351 37.01 -2.71 -19.66
C THR A 351 37.43 -1.56 -20.59
N ASP A 352 36.70 -1.32 -21.67
CA ASP A 352 36.90 -0.18 -22.57
C ASP A 352 36.17 1.10 -22.11
N GLY A 353 35.52 1.06 -20.93
CA GLY A 353 34.86 2.21 -20.32
C GLY A 353 33.43 2.47 -20.76
N ALA A 354 32.83 1.64 -21.62
CA ALA A 354 31.42 1.76 -21.98
C ALA A 354 30.53 1.50 -20.75
N LYS A 355 29.44 2.25 -20.65
CA LYS A 355 28.51 2.16 -19.50
C LYS A 355 27.11 1.83 -19.97
N LYS A 356 26.44 0.99 -19.17
CA LYS A 356 25.01 0.70 -19.29
C LYS A 356 24.36 0.71 -17.91
N TYR A 357 23.09 1.05 -17.89
CA TYR A 357 22.32 1.19 -16.65
C TYR A 357 21.03 0.37 -16.73
N THR A 358 20.60 -0.15 -15.59
CA THR A 358 19.29 -0.75 -15.42
C THR A 358 18.85 -0.58 -13.96
N TRP A 359 17.59 -0.85 -13.67
CA TRP A 359 17.02 -0.77 -12.33
C TRP A 359 16.63 -2.16 -11.84
N ILE A 360 16.77 -2.36 -10.54
CA ILE A 360 16.21 -3.51 -9.83
C ILE A 360 15.49 -3.03 -8.57
N SER A 361 14.36 -3.63 -8.27
CA SER A 361 13.56 -3.29 -7.08
C SER A 361 13.09 -4.53 -6.33
N ASP A 362 12.69 -4.32 -5.09
CA ASP A 362 12.23 -5.40 -4.23
C ASP A 362 10.97 -6.08 -4.79
N TYR A 363 10.04 -5.32 -5.39
CA TYR A 363 8.84 -5.93 -5.97
C TYR A 363 9.16 -6.82 -7.19
N MET A 364 10.16 -6.47 -8.01
CA MET A 364 10.59 -7.32 -9.12
C MET A 364 11.12 -8.66 -8.63
N MET A 365 11.90 -8.65 -7.54
CA MET A 365 12.45 -9.85 -6.92
C MET A 365 11.35 -10.72 -6.30
N HIS A 366 10.38 -10.07 -5.66
CA HIS A 366 9.21 -10.73 -5.11
C HIS A 366 8.33 -11.35 -6.20
N GLU A 367 8.03 -10.59 -7.26
CA GLU A 367 7.25 -11.08 -8.39
C GLU A 367 7.88 -12.32 -9.03
N ASN A 368 9.18 -12.26 -9.28
CA ASN A 368 9.95 -13.38 -9.82
C ASN A 368 9.84 -14.63 -8.91
N GLY A 369 9.95 -14.44 -7.61
CA GLY A 369 9.83 -15.51 -6.63
C GLY A 369 8.41 -16.08 -6.52
N MET A 370 7.37 -15.24 -6.63
CA MET A 370 5.97 -15.69 -6.70
C MET A 370 5.69 -16.55 -7.94
N ASP A 371 6.39 -16.32 -9.04
CA ASP A 371 6.33 -17.16 -10.25
C ASP A 371 7.10 -18.49 -10.09
N GLY A 372 7.65 -18.76 -8.90
CA GLY A 372 8.40 -19.97 -8.58
C GLY A 372 9.89 -19.91 -8.96
N ASN A 373 10.36 -18.78 -9.47
CA ASN A 373 11.75 -18.62 -9.86
C ASN A 373 12.61 -18.24 -8.64
N LYS A 374 13.53 -19.10 -8.28
CA LYS A 374 14.45 -18.84 -7.16
C LYS A 374 15.62 -17.93 -7.51
N THR A 375 15.83 -17.69 -8.80
CA THR A 375 16.92 -16.86 -9.30
C THR A 375 16.35 -15.75 -10.18
N TYR A 376 16.72 -14.51 -9.88
CA TYR A 376 16.39 -13.35 -10.71
C TYR A 376 17.57 -13.07 -11.66
N GLU A 377 17.28 -12.85 -12.94
CA GLU A 377 18.30 -12.55 -13.93
C GLU A 377 18.29 -11.07 -14.31
N VAL A 378 19.44 -10.42 -14.14
CA VAL A 378 19.69 -9.06 -14.64
C VAL A 378 20.58 -9.16 -15.86
N LYS A 379 20.02 -8.91 -17.04
CA LYS A 379 20.75 -8.92 -18.31
C LYS A 379 21.10 -7.50 -18.74
N ILE A 380 22.39 -7.24 -18.96
CA ILE A 380 22.91 -5.95 -19.42
C ILE A 380 23.60 -6.16 -20.78
N ASP A 381 23.01 -5.58 -21.82
CA ASP A 381 23.48 -5.73 -23.20
C ASP A 381 24.12 -4.41 -23.67
N PHE A 382 25.38 -4.48 -24.12
CA PHE A 382 26.21 -3.34 -24.52
C PHE A 382 26.19 -3.05 -26.00
#